data_fcbcf49da6b6d3126baf9469a7d7450d
#
_entry.id   fcbcf49da6b6d3126baf9469a7d7450d
#
_cell.length_a   1.000
_cell.length_b   1.000
_cell.length_c   1.000
_cell.angle_alpha   90.00
_cell.angle_beta   90.00
_cell.angle_gamma   90.00
#
_symmetry.space_group_name_H-M   'P 1'
#
loop_
_entity.id
_entity.type
_entity.pdbx_description
1 polymer ?
#
loop_
_entity_poly.entity_id
_entity_poly.type
_entity_poly.pdbx_seq_one_letter_code
_entity_poly.pdbx_strand_id
1 'polypeptide(L)'
;MSMEFAWNTQKNKITDIKGKEKEQEREGKITNEEIDLDKTHLNYDLVDSNKNLYQRVKDRVEEVRSVSRIQKNSVVDYSNIITVPKDQAEEWGIEKSKEYLKEVYNYFCNEFGKENIVSAKVHLDETAPHMHLHFVPVNKENGKLQARVVMTKERINRIHTEAPKYLQEKGYDVVRGSGKTENSLDIHKYKAEKLKEEIHILEKQFESFKSIEGRTGDIDVIEVKESLMGSKVTVSKDDYERLVELAKQGIYNTNKIKSLERVVNELEGDNKELKNIKCENRELKDKVKQLSSKVKKANKIIASLSPEFKEEFLKAKDLIENKSKAPKVKTNINQMVR
;
A
#
# COMPACT_ATOMS: atom_id res chain seq x y z
N MET A 1 21.17 11.36 -2.88
CA MET A 1 20.54 11.54 -1.54
C MET A 1 20.50 10.19 -0.86
N SER A 2 20.80 10.13 0.44
CA SER A 2 20.70 8.89 1.19
C SER A 2 19.26 8.41 1.25
N MET A 3 19.02 7.10 1.05
CA MET A 3 17.70 6.48 1.13
C MET A 3 17.22 6.42 2.58
N GLU A 4 15.95 6.74 2.85
CA GLU A 4 15.36 6.51 4.17
C GLU A 4 14.98 5.03 4.33
N PHE A 5 15.27 4.43 5.50
CA PHE A 5 14.87 3.07 5.84
C PHE A 5 13.36 2.99 6.02
N ALA A 6 12.68 2.44 5.02
CA ALA A 6 11.24 2.29 5.01
C ALA A 6 10.83 0.92 5.58
N TRP A 7 10.42 0.90 6.84
CA TRP A 7 9.94 -0.28 7.55
C TRP A 7 8.67 0.03 8.33
N ASN A 8 7.67 -0.82 8.15
CA ASN A 8 6.43 -0.81 8.92
C ASN A 8 6.16 -2.19 9.51
N THR A 9 5.54 -2.25 10.70
CA THR A 9 5.26 -3.50 11.41
C THR A 9 3.85 -3.53 11.97
N GLN A 10 3.18 -4.68 11.84
CA GLN A 10 1.82 -4.90 12.33
C GLN A 10 1.74 -6.21 13.10
N LYS A 11 1.10 -6.17 14.28
CA LYS A 11 0.82 -7.36 15.09
C LYS A 11 -0.42 -8.11 14.59
N ASN A 12 -0.34 -9.43 14.50
CA ASN A 12 -1.40 -10.29 14.01
C ASN A 12 -1.74 -11.40 15.01
N LYS A 13 -3.02 -11.77 15.04
CA LYS A 13 -3.52 -12.98 15.66
C LYS A 13 -3.59 -14.09 14.61
N ILE A 14 -3.77 -15.33 15.04
CA ILE A 14 -3.88 -16.48 14.13
C ILE A 14 -5.01 -16.32 13.10
N THR A 15 -6.08 -15.60 13.45
CA THR A 15 -7.23 -15.32 12.56
C THR A 15 -6.91 -14.38 11.41
N ASP A 16 -5.88 -13.56 11.56
CA ASP A 16 -5.53 -12.52 10.61
C ASP A 16 -4.59 -13.05 9.51
N ILE A 17 -3.86 -14.16 9.81
CA ILE A 17 -2.80 -14.70 8.94
C ILE A 17 -3.31 -15.12 7.56
N LYS A 18 -4.49 -15.74 7.48
CA LYS A 18 -5.06 -16.15 6.18
C LYS A 18 -5.35 -14.96 5.25
N GLY A 19 -5.68 -13.79 5.82
CA GLY A 19 -5.83 -12.56 5.04
C GLY A 19 -4.49 -12.07 4.50
N LYS A 20 -3.46 -12.09 5.35
CA LYS A 20 -2.08 -11.74 4.96
C LYS A 20 -1.48 -12.70 3.92
N GLU A 21 -1.75 -14.00 4.08
CA GLU A 21 -1.34 -15.03 3.10
C GLU A 21 -1.93 -14.73 1.71
N LYS A 22 -3.23 -14.45 1.62
CA LYS A 22 -3.87 -14.13 0.34
C LYS A 22 -3.29 -12.90 -0.33
N GLU A 23 -3.02 -11.84 0.46
CA GLU A 23 -2.39 -10.62 -0.02
C GLU A 23 -0.98 -10.92 -0.55
N GLN A 24 -0.18 -11.64 0.23
CA GLN A 24 1.21 -12.00 -0.09
C GLN A 24 1.33 -12.94 -1.30
N GLU A 25 0.44 -13.93 -1.42
CA GLU A 25 0.47 -14.93 -2.51
C GLU A 25 -0.36 -14.50 -3.73
N ARG A 26 -0.88 -13.27 -3.75
CA ARG A 26 -1.74 -12.76 -4.84
C ARG A 26 -2.98 -13.62 -5.07
N GLU A 27 -3.53 -14.20 -4.00
CA GLU A 27 -4.73 -15.04 -4.08
C GLU A 27 -6.02 -14.22 -3.98
N GLY A 28 -6.96 -14.48 -4.88
CA GLY A 28 -8.29 -13.86 -4.89
C GLY A 28 -8.40 -12.65 -5.82
N LYS A 29 -9.36 -11.75 -5.53
CA LYS A 29 -9.57 -10.54 -6.34
C LYS A 29 -8.50 -9.50 -5.99
N ILE A 30 -7.58 -9.28 -6.92
CA ILE A 30 -6.57 -8.23 -6.82
C ILE A 30 -7.23 -6.91 -7.21
N THR A 31 -7.22 -5.95 -6.29
CA THR A 31 -7.81 -4.60 -6.49
C THR A 31 -6.74 -3.51 -6.61
N ASN A 32 -5.47 -3.87 -6.41
CA ASN A 32 -4.36 -2.92 -6.57
C ASN A 32 -3.90 -2.93 -8.03
N GLU A 33 -4.15 -1.85 -8.75
CA GLU A 33 -3.79 -1.67 -10.15
C GLU A 33 -2.27 -1.55 -10.38
N GLU A 34 -1.49 -1.34 -9.32
CA GLU A 34 -0.03 -1.27 -9.39
C GLU A 34 0.63 -2.65 -9.51
N ILE A 35 -0.14 -3.73 -9.35
CA ILE A 35 0.36 -5.11 -9.45
C ILE A 35 0.37 -5.56 -10.90
N ASP A 36 1.55 -5.84 -11.41
CA ASP A 36 1.77 -6.43 -12.73
C ASP A 36 1.75 -7.96 -12.62
N LEU A 37 0.60 -8.55 -12.92
CA LEU A 37 0.39 -10.00 -12.82
C LEU A 37 1.34 -10.83 -13.69
N ASP A 38 1.81 -10.27 -14.81
CA ASP A 38 2.77 -10.94 -15.69
C ASP A 38 4.14 -11.09 -15.02
N LYS A 39 4.45 -10.24 -14.03
CA LYS A 39 5.68 -10.27 -13.23
C LYS A 39 5.57 -11.06 -11.92
N THR A 40 4.39 -11.49 -11.52
CA THR A 40 4.19 -12.22 -10.24
C THR A 40 5.06 -13.48 -10.13
N HIS A 41 5.44 -14.10 -11.25
CA HIS A 41 6.37 -15.23 -11.29
C HIS A 41 7.79 -14.90 -10.83
N LEU A 42 8.15 -13.61 -10.75
CA LEU A 42 9.45 -13.13 -10.24
C LEU A 42 9.48 -13.01 -8.71
N ASN A 43 8.32 -13.08 -8.07
CA ASN A 43 8.22 -13.04 -6.60
C ASN A 43 8.80 -14.31 -6.00
N TYR A 44 9.52 -14.17 -4.89
CA TYR A 44 10.15 -15.32 -4.23
C TYR A 44 10.17 -15.15 -2.71
N ASP A 45 10.35 -16.25 -1.98
CA ASP A 45 10.48 -16.23 -0.53
C ASP A 45 11.94 -16.58 -0.15
N LEU A 46 12.53 -15.78 0.75
CA LEU A 46 13.88 -16.04 1.28
C LEU A 46 13.88 -17.16 2.32
N VAL A 47 12.71 -17.55 2.83
CA VAL A 47 12.53 -18.69 3.71
C VAL A 47 12.11 -19.89 2.86
N ASP A 48 13.02 -20.87 2.73
CA ASP A 48 12.73 -22.10 2.00
C ASP A 48 11.70 -22.96 2.75
N SER A 49 10.51 -23.07 2.18
CA SER A 49 9.44 -23.90 2.71
C SER A 49 8.35 -24.16 1.67
N ASN A 50 7.87 -25.39 1.62
CA ASN A 50 6.73 -25.80 0.79
C ASN A 50 5.35 -25.60 1.48
N LYS A 51 5.33 -25.08 2.73
CA LYS A 51 4.12 -24.79 3.49
C LYS A 51 3.68 -23.35 3.26
N ASN A 52 2.38 -23.11 3.30
CA ASN A 52 1.84 -21.77 3.24
C ASN A 52 2.10 -20.97 4.53
N LEU A 53 1.93 -19.65 4.50
CA LEU A 53 2.21 -18.77 5.63
C LEU A 53 1.45 -19.18 6.90
N TYR A 54 0.14 -19.47 6.77
CA TYR A 54 -0.68 -19.87 7.90
C TYR A 54 -0.15 -21.12 8.58
N GLN A 55 0.26 -22.13 7.79
CA GLN A 55 0.81 -23.37 8.33
C GLN A 55 2.16 -23.15 9.01
N ARG A 56 3.05 -22.34 8.41
CA ARG A 56 4.36 -21.99 8.99
C ARG A 56 4.22 -21.28 10.35
N VAL A 57 3.34 -20.27 10.44
CA VAL A 57 3.04 -19.59 11.71
C VAL A 57 2.48 -20.56 12.73
N LYS A 58 1.52 -21.41 12.33
CA LYS A 58 0.90 -22.41 13.21
C LYS A 58 1.93 -23.39 13.74
N ASP A 59 2.79 -23.93 12.89
CA ASP A 59 3.81 -24.90 13.27
C ASP A 59 4.79 -24.29 14.28
N ARG A 60 5.29 -23.05 14.01
CA ARG A 60 6.19 -22.37 14.95
C ARG A 60 5.53 -22.06 16.29
N VAL A 61 4.27 -21.67 16.28
CA VAL A 61 3.47 -21.45 17.49
C VAL A 61 3.28 -22.75 18.27
N GLU A 62 3.06 -23.89 17.60
CA GLU A 62 2.91 -25.20 18.24
C GLU A 62 4.20 -25.67 18.89
N GLU A 63 5.35 -25.47 18.26
CA GLU A 63 6.67 -25.79 18.83
C GLU A 63 6.91 -25.10 20.18
N VAL A 64 6.45 -23.87 20.36
CA VAL A 64 6.63 -23.13 21.62
C VAL A 64 5.47 -23.28 22.61
N ARG A 65 4.45 -24.08 22.27
CA ARG A 65 3.26 -24.30 23.11
C ARG A 65 3.58 -24.95 24.45
N SER A 66 4.55 -25.84 24.50
CA SER A 66 4.97 -26.52 25.72
C SER A 66 5.48 -25.58 26.81
N VAL A 67 6.07 -24.45 26.40
CA VAL A 67 6.66 -23.46 27.31
C VAL A 67 5.86 -22.15 27.35
N SER A 68 4.81 -22.01 26.51
CA SER A 68 4.03 -20.79 26.37
C SER A 68 2.54 -21.01 26.59
N ARG A 69 1.90 -20.18 27.41
CA ARG A 69 0.44 -20.12 27.48
C ARG A 69 -0.12 -19.32 26.32
N ILE A 70 -0.61 -20.01 25.28
CA ILE A 70 -1.14 -19.37 24.07
C ILE A 70 -2.67 -19.34 24.14
N GLN A 71 -3.24 -18.14 24.07
CA GLN A 71 -4.68 -17.90 24.08
C GLN A 71 -5.18 -17.59 22.66
N LYS A 72 -6.48 -17.74 22.43
CA LYS A 72 -7.14 -17.47 21.14
C LYS A 72 -6.85 -16.04 20.57
N ASN A 73 -6.66 -15.07 21.46
CA ASN A 73 -6.37 -13.68 21.11
C ASN A 73 -4.89 -13.29 21.26
N SER A 74 -4.00 -14.26 21.48
CA SER A 74 -2.56 -14.00 21.51
C SER A 74 -2.09 -13.43 20.18
N VAL A 75 -1.16 -12.48 20.25
CA VAL A 75 -0.39 -12.05 19.07
C VAL A 75 0.62 -13.14 18.76
N VAL A 76 0.50 -13.76 17.60
CA VAL A 76 1.31 -14.90 17.18
C VAL A 76 2.25 -14.58 16.03
N ASP A 77 2.09 -13.42 15.42
CA ASP A 77 2.88 -12.99 14.27
C ASP A 77 3.01 -11.47 14.24
N TYR A 78 4.14 -11.01 13.74
CA TYR A 78 4.35 -9.65 13.27
C TYR A 78 4.62 -9.68 11.78
N SER A 79 3.74 -9.04 11.00
CA SER A 79 3.98 -8.77 9.58
C SER A 79 4.73 -7.46 9.44
N ASN A 80 5.80 -7.49 8.67
CA ASN A 80 6.65 -6.35 8.40
C ASN A 80 6.69 -6.10 6.90
N ILE A 81 6.60 -4.85 6.51
CA ILE A 81 6.80 -4.44 5.12
C ILE A 81 8.05 -3.58 5.07
N ILE A 82 8.99 -3.99 4.25
CA ILE A 82 10.24 -3.27 3.99
C ILE A 82 10.25 -2.91 2.51
N THR A 83 10.32 -1.63 2.19
CA THR A 83 10.20 -1.13 0.82
C THR A 83 11.50 -0.48 0.37
N VAL A 84 11.91 -0.75 -0.87
CA VAL A 84 12.89 0.05 -1.60
C VAL A 84 12.11 1.14 -2.32
N PRO A 85 12.32 2.44 -2.00
CA PRO A 85 11.63 3.53 -2.70
C PRO A 85 11.83 3.45 -4.21
N LYS A 86 10.80 3.83 -4.98
CA LYS A 86 10.79 3.72 -6.44
C LYS A 86 12.03 4.34 -7.07
N ASP A 87 12.35 5.58 -6.73
CA ASP A 87 13.49 6.30 -7.31
C ASP A 87 14.82 5.57 -7.04
N GLN A 88 14.95 4.97 -5.84
CA GLN A 88 16.13 4.19 -5.49
C GLN A 88 16.16 2.84 -6.20
N ALA A 89 15.01 2.21 -6.40
CA ALA A 89 14.93 0.96 -7.15
C ALA A 89 15.25 1.16 -8.64
N GLU A 90 14.87 2.29 -9.22
CA GLU A 90 15.24 2.68 -10.58
C GLU A 90 16.76 2.91 -10.72
N GLU A 91 17.38 3.55 -9.72
CA GLU A 91 18.84 3.77 -9.68
C GLU A 91 19.63 2.46 -9.49
N TRP A 92 19.21 1.62 -8.57
CA TRP A 92 19.90 0.37 -8.21
C TRP A 92 19.67 -0.77 -9.19
N GLY A 93 18.51 -0.79 -9.84
CA GLY A 93 18.04 -1.95 -10.58
C GLY A 93 17.56 -3.10 -9.67
N ILE A 94 17.02 -4.14 -10.32
CA ILE A 94 16.38 -5.27 -9.62
C ILE A 94 17.37 -6.05 -8.75
N GLU A 95 18.57 -6.36 -9.25
CA GLU A 95 19.51 -7.24 -8.54
C GLU A 95 20.03 -6.60 -7.24
N LYS A 96 20.43 -5.33 -7.28
CA LYS A 96 20.87 -4.62 -6.08
C LYS A 96 19.72 -4.42 -5.08
N SER A 97 18.49 -4.24 -5.57
CA SER A 97 17.30 -4.19 -4.70
C SER A 97 17.05 -5.52 -3.98
N LYS A 98 17.23 -6.66 -4.67
CA LYS A 98 17.16 -8.00 -4.08
C LYS A 98 18.24 -8.22 -3.02
N GLU A 99 19.48 -7.82 -3.32
CA GLU A 99 20.59 -7.91 -2.38
C GLU A 99 20.33 -7.08 -1.12
N TYR A 100 19.85 -5.86 -1.28
CA TYR A 100 19.44 -5.01 -0.16
C TYR A 100 18.37 -5.68 0.71
N LEU A 101 17.28 -6.18 0.12
CA LEU A 101 16.21 -6.84 0.84
C LEU A 101 16.70 -8.12 1.55
N LYS A 102 17.66 -8.84 0.95
CA LYS A 102 18.33 -9.98 1.58
C LYS A 102 19.17 -9.56 2.79
N GLU A 103 19.90 -8.45 2.72
CA GLU A 103 20.64 -7.94 3.89
C GLU A 103 19.69 -7.47 5.00
N VAL A 104 18.57 -6.85 4.67
CA VAL A 104 17.53 -6.54 5.67
C VAL A 104 16.97 -7.82 6.30
N TYR A 105 16.70 -8.86 5.52
CA TYR A 105 16.30 -10.17 6.05
C TYR A 105 17.36 -10.74 7.01
N ASN A 106 18.65 -10.67 6.68
CA ASN A 106 19.74 -11.12 7.53
C ASN A 106 19.76 -10.35 8.87
N TYR A 107 19.56 -9.03 8.82
CA TYR A 107 19.43 -8.20 10.03
C TYR A 107 18.28 -8.67 10.93
N PHE A 108 17.11 -8.93 10.36
CA PHE A 108 15.96 -9.41 11.13
C PHE A 108 16.14 -10.84 11.66
N CYS A 109 16.83 -11.71 10.93
CA CYS A 109 17.24 -13.02 11.43
C CYS A 109 18.13 -12.91 12.67
N ASN A 110 19.09 -11.98 12.67
CA ASN A 110 19.96 -11.72 13.82
C ASN A 110 19.18 -11.13 15.00
N GLU A 111 18.24 -10.22 14.72
CA GLU A 111 17.44 -9.53 15.74
C GLU A 111 16.44 -10.46 16.44
N PHE A 112 15.69 -11.26 15.68
CA PHE A 112 14.56 -12.06 16.19
C PHE A 112 14.84 -13.56 16.29
N GLY A 113 15.92 -14.06 15.70
CA GLY A 113 16.23 -15.50 15.54
C GLY A 113 15.68 -16.00 14.20
N LYS A 114 16.56 -16.64 13.42
CA LYS A 114 16.23 -17.18 12.09
C LYS A 114 15.06 -18.17 12.14
N GLU A 115 15.00 -18.97 13.19
CA GLU A 115 13.95 -19.97 13.45
C GLU A 115 12.57 -19.35 13.70
N ASN A 116 12.53 -18.07 14.06
CA ASN A 116 11.30 -17.33 14.31
C ASN A 116 10.78 -16.61 13.05
N ILE A 117 11.64 -16.42 12.02
CA ILE A 117 11.23 -15.84 10.75
C ILE A 117 10.55 -16.93 9.93
N VAL A 118 9.26 -16.81 9.71
CA VAL A 118 8.44 -17.85 9.06
C VAL A 118 8.17 -17.57 7.58
N SER A 119 8.33 -16.35 7.11
CA SER A 119 8.27 -15.96 5.70
C SER A 119 9.02 -14.64 5.47
N ALA A 120 9.62 -14.50 4.30
CA ALA A 120 10.24 -13.27 3.84
C ALA A 120 10.02 -13.15 2.32
N LYS A 121 8.77 -12.97 1.92
CA LYS A 121 8.34 -12.93 0.53
C LYS A 121 8.69 -11.58 -0.10
N VAL A 122 9.49 -11.62 -1.14
CA VAL A 122 9.88 -10.45 -1.93
C VAL A 122 8.94 -10.32 -3.12
N HIS A 123 8.35 -9.15 -3.25
CA HIS A 123 7.52 -8.76 -4.38
C HIS A 123 8.29 -7.87 -5.34
N LEU A 124 8.32 -8.28 -6.60
CA LEU A 124 8.93 -7.58 -7.74
C LEU A 124 7.89 -7.25 -8.81
N ASP A 125 6.64 -7.54 -8.53
CA ASP A 125 5.48 -7.35 -9.39
C ASP A 125 4.74 -6.02 -9.13
N GLU A 126 5.31 -5.14 -8.31
CA GLU A 126 4.80 -3.79 -8.05
C GLU A 126 5.85 -2.74 -8.44
N THR A 127 5.42 -1.48 -8.49
CA THR A 127 6.27 -0.33 -8.85
C THR A 127 7.51 -0.20 -7.96
N ALA A 128 7.38 -0.54 -6.68
CA ALA A 128 8.46 -0.49 -5.70
C ALA A 128 8.74 -1.89 -5.15
N PRO A 129 9.95 -2.46 -5.35
CA PRO A 129 10.34 -3.72 -4.74
C PRO A 129 10.20 -3.68 -3.23
N HIS A 130 9.57 -4.69 -2.64
CA HIS A 130 9.37 -4.74 -1.20
C HIS A 130 9.33 -6.17 -0.69
N MET A 131 9.51 -6.33 0.62
CA MET A 131 9.50 -7.62 1.28
C MET A 131 8.44 -7.65 2.36
N HIS A 132 7.59 -8.68 2.33
CA HIS A 132 6.73 -9.07 3.43
C HIS A 132 7.46 -10.06 4.32
N LEU A 133 7.90 -9.61 5.49
CA LEU A 133 8.60 -10.44 6.45
C LEU A 133 7.69 -10.74 7.64
N HIS A 134 7.49 -12.03 7.92
CA HIS A 134 6.67 -12.52 9.02
C HIS A 134 7.53 -13.23 10.06
N PHE A 135 7.34 -12.90 11.34
CA PHE A 135 7.98 -13.64 12.42
C PHE A 135 7.06 -13.88 13.61
N VAL A 136 7.28 -15.03 14.26
CA VAL A 136 6.61 -15.39 15.52
C VAL A 136 7.38 -14.76 16.69
N PRO A 137 6.75 -13.94 17.55
CA PRO A 137 7.45 -13.17 18.58
C PRO A 137 7.84 -14.03 19.79
N VAL A 138 8.82 -14.90 19.59
CA VAL A 138 9.41 -15.73 20.64
C VAL A 138 10.56 -14.97 21.31
N ASN A 139 10.54 -14.90 22.64
CA ASN A 139 11.63 -14.32 23.41
C ASN A 139 12.82 -15.29 23.42
N LYS A 140 13.95 -14.84 22.89
CA LYS A 140 15.19 -15.63 22.75
C LYS A 140 15.77 -16.09 24.11
N GLU A 141 15.48 -15.38 25.20
CA GLU A 141 16.02 -15.68 26.53
C GLU A 141 15.33 -16.89 27.17
N ASN A 142 14.04 -17.10 26.91
CA ASN A 142 13.23 -18.10 27.61
C ASN A 142 12.39 -19.00 26.68
N GLY A 143 12.48 -18.80 25.36
CA GLY A 143 11.75 -19.58 24.35
C GLY A 143 10.24 -19.38 24.34
N LYS A 144 9.69 -18.39 25.08
CA LYS A 144 8.24 -18.19 25.21
C LYS A 144 7.71 -17.21 24.18
N LEU A 145 6.48 -17.45 23.73
CA LEU A 145 5.73 -16.48 22.92
C LEU A 145 5.37 -15.26 23.78
N GLN A 146 6.08 -14.15 23.57
CA GLN A 146 5.96 -12.93 24.40
C GLN A 146 5.97 -11.65 23.54
N ALA A 147 4.95 -11.46 22.72
CA ALA A 147 4.86 -10.35 21.77
C ALA A 147 5.15 -8.96 22.40
N ARG A 148 4.65 -8.70 23.62
CA ARG A 148 4.87 -7.42 24.31
C ARG A 148 6.31 -7.20 24.80
N VAL A 149 7.07 -8.29 25.02
CA VAL A 149 8.46 -8.24 25.42
C VAL A 149 9.36 -8.16 24.20
N VAL A 150 9.02 -8.92 23.15
CA VAL A 150 9.81 -8.96 21.91
C VAL A 150 9.68 -7.68 21.12
N MET A 151 8.49 -7.06 21.07
CA MET A 151 8.23 -5.83 20.28
C MET A 151 7.76 -4.70 21.19
N THR A 152 8.71 -4.14 21.95
CA THR A 152 8.51 -2.90 22.72
C THR A 152 8.68 -1.67 21.83
N LYS A 153 8.17 -0.53 22.27
CA LYS A 153 8.37 0.76 21.58
C LYS A 153 9.85 1.12 21.47
N GLU A 154 10.61 0.85 22.52
CA GLU A 154 12.06 1.09 22.59
C GLU A 154 12.80 0.23 21.56
N ARG A 155 12.41 -1.05 21.44
CA ARG A 155 13.00 -1.96 20.45
C ARG A 155 12.68 -1.54 19.01
N ILE A 156 11.44 -1.13 18.74
CA ILE A 156 11.06 -0.58 17.44
C ILE A 156 11.93 0.63 17.10
N ASN A 157 12.06 1.59 18.01
CA ASN A 157 12.90 2.76 17.81
C ASN A 157 14.37 2.39 17.62
N ARG A 158 14.88 1.39 18.36
CA ARG A 158 16.25 0.89 18.19
C ARG A 158 16.47 0.29 16.79
N ILE A 159 15.55 -0.53 16.31
CA ILE A 159 15.62 -1.12 14.96
C ILE A 159 15.70 -0.01 13.89
N HIS A 160 14.88 1.04 13.98
CA HIS A 160 14.94 2.18 13.06
C HIS A 160 16.30 2.91 13.07
N THR A 161 17.09 2.75 14.12
CA THR A 161 18.42 3.34 14.24
C THR A 161 19.53 2.37 13.84
N GLU A 162 19.44 1.11 14.27
CA GLU A 162 20.51 0.13 14.11
C GLU A 162 20.47 -0.58 12.74
N ALA A 163 19.26 -0.80 12.17
CA ALA A 163 19.17 -1.41 10.85
C ALA A 163 19.84 -0.55 9.75
N PRO A 164 19.62 0.78 9.68
CA PRO A 164 20.40 1.63 8.76
C PRO A 164 21.90 1.54 8.95
N LYS A 165 22.42 1.53 10.19
CA LYS A 165 23.85 1.41 10.46
C LYS A 165 24.42 0.08 9.93
N TYR A 166 23.71 -1.03 10.22
CA TYR A 166 24.07 -2.34 9.68
C TYR A 166 24.13 -2.32 8.15
N LEU A 167 23.15 -1.68 7.50
CA LEU A 167 23.09 -1.59 6.05
C LEU A 167 24.20 -0.68 5.48
N GLN A 168 24.57 0.38 6.20
CA GLN A 168 25.75 1.22 5.85
C GLN A 168 27.04 0.42 5.89
N GLU A 169 27.24 -0.45 6.90
CA GLU A 169 28.39 -1.38 6.97
C GLU A 169 28.41 -2.37 5.79
N LYS A 170 27.24 -2.64 5.18
CA LYS A 170 27.11 -3.45 3.96
C LYS A 170 27.25 -2.65 2.66
N GLY A 171 27.51 -1.36 2.75
CA GLY A 171 27.76 -0.50 1.59
C GLY A 171 26.51 0.17 1.00
N TYR A 172 25.37 0.18 1.73
CA TYR A 172 24.16 0.88 1.31
C TYR A 172 24.08 2.26 1.97
N ASP A 173 23.84 3.31 1.19
CA ASP A 173 23.64 4.67 1.73
C ASP A 173 22.20 4.84 2.23
N VAL A 174 21.95 4.34 3.45
CA VAL A 174 20.64 4.29 4.08
C VAL A 174 20.67 5.03 5.41
N VAL A 175 19.69 5.86 5.66
CA VAL A 175 19.56 6.62 6.91
C VAL A 175 18.26 6.28 7.63
N ARG A 176 18.18 6.64 8.90
CA ARG A 176 16.93 6.52 9.66
C ARG A 176 15.82 7.32 8.99
N GLY A 177 14.67 6.71 8.79
CA GLY A 177 13.49 7.40 8.27
C GLY A 177 13.06 8.57 9.15
N SER A 178 12.52 9.61 8.52
CA SER A 178 12.10 10.86 9.18
C SER A 178 10.92 10.70 10.14
N GLY A 179 10.31 9.51 10.21
CA GLY A 179 9.17 9.22 11.09
C GLY A 179 7.87 9.93 10.68
N LYS A 180 7.81 10.50 9.48
CA LYS A 180 6.61 11.19 8.96
C LYS A 180 5.38 10.30 8.79
N THR A 181 5.54 8.98 8.94
CA THR A 181 4.47 7.98 8.92
C THR A 181 3.99 7.60 10.33
N GLU A 182 3.89 8.54 11.26
CA GLU A 182 3.37 8.27 12.62
C GLU A 182 1.94 7.72 12.64
N ASN A 183 1.18 7.97 11.60
CA ASN A 183 -0.10 7.30 11.37
C ASN A 183 0.00 6.56 10.03
N SER A 184 -0.05 5.22 10.06
CA SER A 184 -0.28 4.45 8.84
C SER A 184 -1.65 4.88 8.29
N LEU A 185 -1.63 5.87 7.44
CA LEU A 185 -2.80 6.26 6.67
C LEU A 185 -3.21 5.03 5.87
N ASP A 186 -4.48 4.66 5.93
CA ASP A 186 -5.08 3.77 4.96
C ASP A 186 -4.55 4.19 3.57
N ILE A 187 -4.05 3.25 2.78
CA ILE A 187 -3.41 3.50 1.49
C ILE A 187 -4.27 4.42 0.59
N HIS A 188 -5.60 4.28 0.68
CA HIS A 188 -6.56 5.14 -0.02
C HIS A 188 -6.54 6.59 0.48
N LYS A 189 -6.30 6.79 1.78
CA LYS A 189 -6.19 8.12 2.36
C LYS A 189 -4.89 8.79 1.96
N TYR A 190 -3.79 8.05 1.92
CA TYR A 190 -2.50 8.54 1.45
C TYR A 190 -2.54 8.92 -0.04
N LYS A 191 -3.11 8.04 -0.89
CA LYS A 191 -3.30 8.34 -2.33
C LYS A 191 -4.18 9.58 -2.52
N ALA A 192 -5.26 9.72 -1.74
CA ALA A 192 -6.12 10.89 -1.81
C ALA A 192 -5.45 12.20 -1.35
N GLU A 193 -4.54 12.15 -0.37
CA GLU A 193 -3.77 13.33 0.06
C GLU A 193 -2.71 13.70 -0.98
N LYS A 194 -1.99 12.74 -1.56
CA LYS A 194 -1.05 13.01 -2.67
C LYS A 194 -1.74 13.60 -3.89
N LEU A 195 -2.90 13.06 -4.28
CA LEU A 195 -3.67 13.57 -5.40
C LEU A 195 -4.10 15.03 -5.19
N LYS A 196 -4.45 15.40 -3.95
CA LYS A 196 -4.78 16.80 -3.61
C LYS A 196 -3.57 17.74 -3.71
N GLU A 197 -2.40 17.27 -3.32
CA GLU A 197 -1.15 18.05 -3.48
C GLU A 197 -0.82 18.26 -4.96
N GLU A 198 -0.98 17.23 -5.77
CA GLU A 198 -0.79 17.30 -7.23
C GLU A 198 -1.77 18.26 -7.89
N ILE A 199 -3.06 18.17 -7.57
CA ILE A 199 -4.10 19.12 -8.04
C ILE A 199 -3.70 20.56 -7.67
N HIS A 200 -3.29 20.80 -6.44
CA HIS A 200 -2.90 22.15 -6.00
C HIS A 200 -1.67 22.72 -6.73
N ILE A 201 -0.70 21.84 -7.05
CA ILE A 201 0.48 22.24 -7.86
C ILE A 201 0.05 22.58 -9.29
N LEU A 202 -0.83 21.77 -9.89
CA LEU A 202 -1.34 21.98 -11.23
C LEU A 202 -2.22 23.24 -11.31
N GLU A 203 -3.07 23.50 -10.31
CA GLU A 203 -3.86 24.73 -10.21
C GLU A 203 -2.96 25.97 -10.16
N LYS A 204 -1.89 25.97 -9.36
CA LYS A 204 -0.90 27.06 -9.33
C LYS A 204 -0.22 27.27 -10.67
N GLN A 205 0.15 26.18 -11.35
CA GLN A 205 0.74 26.27 -12.68
C GLN A 205 -0.26 26.84 -13.68
N PHE A 206 -1.50 26.42 -13.65
CA PHE A 206 -2.58 26.92 -14.50
C PHE A 206 -2.83 28.42 -14.31
N GLU A 207 -2.92 28.88 -13.05
CA GLU A 207 -3.05 30.33 -12.73
C GLU A 207 -1.84 31.14 -13.22
N SER A 208 -0.63 30.58 -13.12
CA SER A 208 0.57 31.24 -13.64
C SER A 208 0.53 31.37 -15.17
N PHE A 209 0.00 30.40 -15.90
CA PHE A 209 -0.18 30.48 -17.35
C PHE A 209 -1.28 31.45 -17.76
N LYS A 210 -2.39 31.54 -17.03
CA LYS A 210 -3.44 32.58 -17.26
C LYS A 210 -2.91 34.00 -17.06
N SER A 211 -2.06 34.23 -16.08
CA SER A 211 -1.44 35.52 -15.85
C SER A 211 -0.53 35.95 -17.00
N ILE A 212 0.04 35.00 -17.76
CA ILE A 212 0.87 35.29 -18.95
C ILE A 212 -0.01 35.64 -20.16
N GLU A 213 -1.20 35.05 -20.27
CA GLU A 213 -2.16 35.35 -21.34
C GLU A 213 -2.70 36.81 -21.27
N GLY A 214 -2.69 37.40 -20.08
CA GLY A 214 -3.09 38.81 -19.84
C GLY A 214 -2.05 39.89 -20.27
N ARG A 215 -0.85 39.49 -20.70
CA ARG A 215 0.20 40.43 -21.16
C ARG A 215 0.11 40.69 -22.66
N THR A 216 -1.07 41.16 -23.12
CA THR A 216 -1.24 41.68 -24.48
C THR A 216 -0.50 43.02 -24.69
N GLY A 217 -0.15 43.70 -23.61
CA GLY A 217 0.53 45.01 -23.66
C GLY A 217 1.90 45.01 -24.33
N ASP A 218 2.57 43.86 -24.44
CA ASP A 218 3.84 43.75 -25.16
C ASP A 218 3.67 43.75 -26.69
N ILE A 219 2.45 43.47 -27.18
CA ILE A 219 2.11 43.50 -28.62
C ILE A 219 1.74 44.88 -29.06
N ASP A 220 1.11 45.70 -28.17
CA ASP A 220 0.68 47.07 -28.47
C ASP A 220 1.82 48.08 -28.61
N VAL A 221 3.06 47.69 -28.25
CA VAL A 221 4.27 48.52 -28.38
C VAL A 221 4.91 48.38 -29.76
N ILE A 222 4.46 47.43 -30.60
CA ILE A 222 5.05 47.18 -31.91
C ILE A 222 4.58 48.22 -32.92
N GLU A 223 5.50 49.09 -33.40
CA GLU A 223 5.19 50.08 -34.40
C GLU A 223 4.99 49.46 -35.79
N VAL A 224 3.80 49.62 -36.33
CA VAL A 224 3.40 49.13 -37.64
C VAL A 224 3.28 50.28 -38.62
N LYS A 225 4.02 50.27 -39.72
CA LYS A 225 3.91 51.30 -40.79
C LYS A 225 3.18 50.68 -41.97
N GLU A 226 2.05 51.29 -42.35
CA GLU A 226 1.29 50.92 -43.53
C GLU A 226 1.90 51.55 -44.81
N SER A 227 1.90 50.81 -45.90
CA SER A 227 2.30 51.40 -47.20
C SER A 227 1.21 52.27 -47.76
N LEU A 228 1.57 53.30 -48.58
CA LEU A 228 0.64 54.24 -49.24
C LEU A 228 -0.46 53.61 -50.06
N MET A 229 -0.35 52.35 -50.44
CA MET A 229 -1.36 51.58 -51.20
C MET A 229 -2.10 50.53 -50.35
N GLY A 230 -1.93 50.51 -49.03
CA GLY A 230 -2.69 49.65 -48.09
C GLY A 230 -2.50 48.14 -48.20
N SER A 231 -1.60 47.66 -49.10
CA SER A 231 -1.40 46.22 -49.37
C SER A 231 -0.20 45.59 -48.66
N LYS A 232 0.63 46.38 -47.99
CA LYS A 232 1.83 45.90 -47.26
C LYS A 232 1.99 46.64 -45.96
N VAL A 233 2.39 45.90 -44.92
CA VAL A 233 2.71 46.36 -43.61
C VAL A 233 4.22 46.18 -43.40
N THR A 234 4.89 47.21 -42.86
CA THR A 234 6.31 47.18 -42.58
C THR A 234 6.52 47.27 -41.08
N VAL A 235 7.22 46.31 -40.51
CA VAL A 235 7.67 46.28 -39.12
C VAL A 235 9.18 46.25 -39.06
N SER A 236 9.81 46.70 -37.99
CA SER A 236 11.25 46.56 -37.83
C SER A 236 11.62 45.07 -37.81
N LYS A 237 12.85 44.71 -38.14
CA LYS A 237 13.32 43.36 -38.09
C LYS A 237 13.27 42.80 -36.67
N ASP A 238 13.67 43.60 -35.70
CA ASP A 238 13.69 43.24 -34.28
C ASP A 238 12.26 42.98 -33.75
N ASP A 239 11.30 43.83 -34.12
CA ASP A 239 9.88 43.66 -33.76
C ASP A 239 9.28 42.40 -34.45
N TYR A 240 9.67 42.10 -35.69
CA TYR A 240 9.24 40.89 -36.37
C TYR A 240 9.78 39.63 -35.67
N GLU A 241 11.07 39.60 -35.31
CA GLU A 241 11.69 38.50 -34.58
C GLU A 241 11.02 38.32 -33.21
N ARG A 242 10.69 39.41 -32.52
CA ARG A 242 9.93 39.41 -31.25
C ARG A 242 8.52 38.86 -31.41
N LEU A 243 7.79 39.26 -32.48
CA LEU A 243 6.45 38.70 -32.78
C LEU A 243 6.50 37.19 -33.06
N VAL A 244 7.49 36.73 -33.82
CA VAL A 244 7.66 35.32 -34.10
C VAL A 244 7.93 34.51 -32.84
N GLU A 245 8.74 35.05 -31.92
CA GLU A 245 9.03 34.37 -30.65
C GLU A 245 7.79 34.34 -29.73
N LEU A 246 7.05 35.45 -29.61
CA LEU A 246 5.79 35.52 -28.87
C LEU A 246 4.74 34.55 -29.45
N ALA A 247 4.63 34.45 -30.77
CA ALA A 247 3.72 33.53 -31.44
C ALA A 247 4.09 32.07 -31.14
N LYS A 248 5.38 31.71 -31.17
CA LYS A 248 5.85 30.34 -30.79
C LYS A 248 5.55 30.00 -29.36
N GLN A 249 5.81 30.95 -28.42
CA GLN A 249 5.48 30.79 -27.01
C GLN A 249 3.97 30.65 -26.80
N GLY A 250 3.15 31.43 -27.49
CA GLY A 250 1.68 31.34 -27.45
C GLY A 250 1.17 29.95 -27.85
N ILE A 251 1.70 29.41 -28.97
CA ILE A 251 1.33 28.07 -29.43
C ILE A 251 1.76 26.99 -28.41
N TYR A 252 2.99 27.09 -27.91
CA TYR A 252 3.49 26.16 -26.89
C TYR A 252 2.64 26.18 -25.61
N ASN A 253 2.34 27.38 -25.09
CA ASN A 253 1.53 27.58 -23.90
C ASN A 253 0.10 27.07 -24.09
N THR A 254 -0.53 27.33 -25.23
CA THR A 254 -1.88 26.85 -25.55
C THR A 254 -1.94 25.31 -25.55
N ASN A 255 -0.95 24.65 -26.12
CA ASN A 255 -0.88 23.19 -26.11
C ASN A 255 -0.66 22.63 -24.71
N LYS A 256 0.15 23.29 -23.90
CA LYS A 256 0.39 22.89 -22.51
C LYS A 256 -0.84 23.11 -21.63
N ILE A 257 -1.56 24.21 -21.81
CA ILE A 257 -2.84 24.48 -21.12
C ILE A 257 -3.84 23.36 -21.43
N LYS A 258 -4.04 23.01 -22.71
CA LYS A 258 -4.94 21.90 -23.10
C LYS A 258 -4.55 20.55 -22.49
N SER A 259 -3.26 20.28 -22.36
CA SER A 259 -2.79 19.03 -21.73
C SER A 259 -3.07 19.03 -20.21
N LEU A 260 -2.86 20.15 -19.54
CA LEU A 260 -3.14 20.33 -18.12
C LEU A 260 -4.64 20.27 -17.81
N GLU A 261 -5.49 20.86 -18.65
CA GLU A 261 -6.95 20.80 -18.53
C GLU A 261 -7.46 19.35 -18.58
N ARG A 262 -6.89 18.50 -19.46
CA ARG A 262 -7.24 17.06 -19.50
C ARG A 262 -6.88 16.37 -18.19
N VAL A 263 -5.67 16.58 -17.69
CA VAL A 263 -5.21 15.99 -16.42
C VAL A 263 -6.07 16.46 -15.24
N VAL A 264 -6.41 17.74 -15.18
CA VAL A 264 -7.30 18.28 -14.14
C VAL A 264 -8.68 17.62 -14.19
N ASN A 265 -9.27 17.46 -15.38
CA ASN A 265 -10.58 16.82 -15.53
C ASN A 265 -10.55 15.33 -15.11
N GLU A 266 -9.48 14.59 -15.44
CA GLU A 266 -9.29 13.20 -15.00
C GLU A 266 -9.20 13.13 -13.48
N LEU A 267 -8.34 13.97 -12.85
CA LEU A 267 -8.17 14.01 -11.41
C LEU A 267 -9.44 14.44 -10.65
N GLU A 268 -10.24 15.34 -11.21
CA GLU A 268 -11.55 15.70 -10.64
C GLU A 268 -12.54 14.52 -10.69
N GLY A 269 -12.52 13.72 -11.77
CA GLY A 269 -13.27 12.48 -11.90
C GLY A 269 -12.92 11.49 -10.79
N ASP A 270 -11.64 11.20 -10.63
CA ASP A 270 -11.11 10.30 -9.60
C ASP A 270 -11.43 10.77 -8.18
N ASN A 271 -11.34 12.09 -7.94
CA ASN A 271 -11.69 12.67 -6.64
C ASN A 271 -13.18 12.53 -6.31
N LYS A 272 -14.06 12.59 -7.33
CA LYS A 272 -15.49 12.36 -7.17
C LYS A 272 -15.77 10.90 -6.80
N GLU A 273 -15.11 9.95 -7.46
CA GLU A 273 -15.21 8.52 -7.16
C GLU A 273 -14.71 8.18 -5.77
N LEU A 274 -13.55 8.72 -5.37
CA LEU A 274 -13.02 8.60 -4.01
C LEU A 274 -13.98 9.15 -2.94
N LYS A 275 -14.69 10.24 -3.21
CA LYS A 275 -15.71 10.77 -2.29
C LYS A 275 -16.89 9.80 -2.13
N ASN A 276 -17.33 9.14 -3.21
CA ASN A 276 -18.39 8.14 -3.19
C ASN A 276 -17.98 6.90 -2.38
N ILE A 277 -16.78 6.34 -2.65
CA ILE A 277 -16.21 5.21 -1.92
C ILE A 277 -16.07 5.54 -0.41
N LYS A 278 -15.70 6.78 -0.07
CA LYS A 278 -15.61 7.23 1.32
C LYS A 278 -16.96 7.27 2.02
N CYS A 279 -18.02 7.65 1.31
CA CYS A 279 -19.40 7.61 1.80
C CYS A 279 -19.84 6.16 2.07
N GLU A 280 -19.65 5.26 1.09
CA GLU A 280 -19.97 3.83 1.23
C GLU A 280 -19.22 3.16 2.39
N ASN A 281 -17.94 3.46 2.53
CA ASN A 281 -17.13 2.96 3.65
C ASN A 281 -17.64 3.43 5.02
N ARG A 282 -18.17 4.66 5.11
CA ARG A 282 -18.79 5.17 6.32
C ARG A 282 -20.05 4.39 6.66
N GLU A 283 -20.92 4.17 5.68
CA GLU A 283 -22.15 3.37 5.86
C GLU A 283 -21.85 1.92 6.25
N LEU A 284 -20.84 1.29 5.62
CA LEU A 284 -20.39 -0.05 5.98
C LEU A 284 -19.86 -0.12 7.40
N LYS A 285 -19.08 0.86 7.84
CA LYS A 285 -18.59 0.96 9.23
C LYS A 285 -19.75 1.06 10.22
N ASP A 286 -20.77 1.83 9.92
CA ASP A 286 -21.95 1.96 10.77
C ASP A 286 -22.77 0.65 10.82
N LYS A 287 -22.94 -0.04 9.70
CA LYS A 287 -23.55 -1.38 9.63
C LYS A 287 -22.75 -2.41 10.47
N VAL A 288 -21.42 -2.42 10.36
CA VAL A 288 -20.54 -3.29 11.17
C VAL A 288 -20.70 -2.99 12.65
N LYS A 289 -20.78 -1.72 13.05
CA LYS A 289 -21.00 -1.31 14.44
C LYS A 289 -22.35 -1.79 14.97
N GLN A 290 -23.41 -1.66 14.18
CA GLN A 290 -24.74 -2.16 14.52
C GLN A 290 -24.77 -3.69 14.66
N LEU A 291 -24.18 -4.42 13.72
CA LEU A 291 -24.09 -5.88 13.75
C LEU A 291 -23.27 -6.34 14.95
N SER A 292 -22.13 -5.70 15.25
CA SER A 292 -21.32 -5.98 16.44
C SER A 292 -22.11 -5.80 17.73
N SER A 293 -22.95 -4.76 17.82
CA SER A 293 -23.84 -4.54 18.95
C SER A 293 -24.90 -5.65 19.08
N LYS A 294 -25.52 -6.08 17.96
CA LYS A 294 -26.47 -7.20 17.93
C LYS A 294 -25.82 -8.50 18.37
N VAL A 295 -24.62 -8.80 17.88
CA VAL A 295 -23.84 -9.98 18.29
C VAL A 295 -23.51 -9.95 19.78
N LYS A 296 -23.10 -8.78 20.30
CA LYS A 296 -22.86 -8.63 21.76
C LYS A 296 -24.11 -8.91 22.59
N LYS A 297 -25.29 -8.43 22.14
CA LYS A 297 -26.57 -8.72 22.81
C LYS A 297 -26.92 -10.21 22.73
N ALA A 298 -26.80 -10.83 21.55
CA ALA A 298 -27.04 -12.26 21.40
C ALA A 298 -26.10 -13.11 22.28
N ASN A 299 -24.81 -12.76 22.34
CA ASN A 299 -23.86 -13.45 23.22
C ASN A 299 -24.19 -13.30 24.71
N LYS A 300 -24.73 -12.15 25.14
CA LYS A 300 -25.21 -11.98 26.50
C LYS A 300 -26.42 -12.88 26.82
N ILE A 301 -27.36 -12.99 25.88
CA ILE A 301 -28.53 -13.88 26.02
C ILE A 301 -28.04 -15.34 26.09
N ILE A 302 -27.17 -15.78 25.20
CA ILE A 302 -26.58 -17.12 25.20
C ILE A 302 -25.87 -17.40 26.55
N ALA A 303 -25.12 -16.42 27.06
CA ALA A 303 -24.43 -16.55 28.34
C ALA A 303 -25.39 -16.73 29.55
N SER A 304 -26.60 -16.20 29.45
CA SER A 304 -27.63 -16.33 30.49
C SER A 304 -28.48 -17.61 30.43
N LEU A 305 -28.33 -18.43 29.36
CA LEU A 305 -29.01 -19.70 29.22
C LEU A 305 -28.47 -20.74 30.22
N SER A 306 -29.35 -21.67 30.64
CA SER A 306 -28.96 -22.79 31.50
C SER A 306 -27.92 -23.70 30.80
N PRO A 307 -27.12 -24.48 31.54
CA PRO A 307 -26.12 -25.38 30.94
C PRO A 307 -26.69 -26.35 29.90
N GLU A 308 -27.88 -26.86 30.15
CA GLU A 308 -28.61 -27.80 29.27
C GLU A 308 -28.96 -27.14 27.93
N PHE A 309 -29.54 -25.94 27.93
CA PHE A 309 -29.83 -25.18 26.71
C PHE A 309 -28.58 -24.74 25.97
N LYS A 310 -27.45 -24.49 26.64
CA LYS A 310 -26.17 -24.17 25.96
C LYS A 310 -25.65 -25.35 25.18
N GLU A 311 -25.77 -26.56 25.68
CA GLU A 311 -25.32 -27.77 24.99
C GLU A 311 -26.18 -28.07 23.75
N GLU A 312 -27.52 -27.93 23.86
CA GLU A 312 -28.40 -28.05 22.69
C GLU A 312 -28.12 -26.99 21.62
N PHE A 313 -27.88 -25.75 22.02
CA PHE A 313 -27.55 -24.66 21.12
C PHE A 313 -26.24 -24.91 20.38
N LEU A 314 -25.21 -25.43 21.05
CA LEU A 314 -23.94 -25.80 20.43
C LEU A 314 -24.10 -26.94 19.43
N LYS A 315 -24.88 -27.98 19.74
CA LYS A 315 -25.20 -29.07 18.82
C LYS A 315 -25.95 -28.57 17.57
N ALA A 316 -26.90 -27.66 17.72
CA ALA A 316 -27.64 -27.06 16.62
C ALA A 316 -26.71 -26.18 15.74
N LYS A 317 -25.82 -25.42 16.33
CA LYS A 317 -24.84 -24.60 15.64
C LYS A 317 -23.89 -25.44 14.77
N ASP A 318 -23.35 -26.53 15.32
CA ASP A 318 -22.45 -27.45 14.59
C ASP A 318 -23.17 -28.12 13.40
N LEU A 319 -24.47 -28.45 13.56
CA LEU A 319 -25.32 -28.96 12.48
C LEU A 319 -25.50 -27.93 11.33
N ILE A 320 -25.68 -26.67 11.64
CA ILE A 320 -25.80 -25.57 10.66
C ILE A 320 -24.48 -25.34 9.94
N GLU A 321 -23.37 -25.28 10.67
CA GLU A 321 -22.03 -25.08 10.09
C GLU A 321 -21.61 -26.24 9.20
N ASN A 322 -21.96 -27.48 9.55
CA ASN A 322 -21.71 -28.66 8.73
C ASN A 322 -22.60 -28.73 7.48
N LYS A 323 -23.86 -28.26 7.54
CA LYS A 323 -24.72 -28.11 6.36
C LYS A 323 -24.23 -27.04 5.38
N SER A 324 -23.64 -25.97 5.87
CA SER A 324 -23.06 -24.90 5.02
C SER A 324 -21.76 -25.31 4.32
N LYS A 325 -21.08 -26.36 4.79
CA LYS A 325 -19.87 -26.93 4.19
C LYS A 325 -20.12 -28.08 3.21
N ALA A 326 -21.38 -28.54 3.05
CA ALA A 326 -21.71 -29.53 2.05
C ALA A 326 -21.50 -28.95 0.64
N PRO A 327 -20.84 -29.67 -0.28
CA PRO A 327 -20.59 -29.18 -1.63
C PRO A 327 -21.94 -28.92 -2.32
N LYS A 328 -22.14 -27.72 -2.85
CA LYS A 328 -23.29 -27.42 -3.72
C LYS A 328 -23.19 -28.35 -4.92
N VAL A 329 -24.06 -29.35 -5.00
CA VAL A 329 -24.26 -30.21 -6.17
C VAL A 329 -24.61 -29.27 -7.33
N LYS A 330 -23.72 -29.13 -8.30
CA LYS A 330 -24.01 -28.47 -9.57
C LYS A 330 -25.04 -29.34 -10.30
N THR A 331 -26.29 -29.01 -10.23
CA THR A 331 -27.32 -29.53 -11.15
C THR A 331 -27.00 -29.04 -12.55
N ASN A 332 -26.40 -29.92 -13.35
CA ASN A 332 -26.28 -29.75 -14.79
C ASN A 332 -27.69 -29.79 -15.40
N ILE A 333 -28.28 -28.62 -15.58
CA ILE A 333 -29.43 -28.45 -16.46
C ILE A 333 -28.89 -28.06 -17.84
N ASN A 334 -28.37 -29.03 -18.57
CA ASN A 334 -28.16 -28.94 -20.02
C ASN A 334 -28.17 -30.34 -20.65
N GLN A 335 -29.35 -30.95 -20.63
CA GLN A 335 -29.72 -32.02 -21.56
C GLN A 335 -31.23 -32.16 -21.48
N MET A 336 -31.93 -31.44 -22.33
CA MET A 336 -33.24 -31.75 -22.89
C MET A 336 -33.82 -30.50 -23.57
N VAL A 337 -33.40 -30.23 -24.79
CA VAL A 337 -34.26 -29.73 -25.87
C VAL A 337 -33.71 -30.31 -27.17
N ARG A 338 -34.39 -31.33 -27.66
CA ARG A 338 -34.48 -31.62 -29.06
C ARG A 338 -35.61 -30.81 -29.66
#